data_8fb8880b7b44102633a1c2f37a38f851
#
_entry.id   8fb8880b7b44102633a1c2f37a38f851
#
_cell.length_a   1.000
_cell.length_b   1.000
_cell.length_c   1.000
_cell.angle_alpha   90.00
_cell.angle_beta   90.00
_cell.angle_gamma   90.00
#
_symmetry.space_group_name_H-M   'P 1'
#
loop_
_entity.id
_entity.type
_entity.pdbx_description
1 polymer ?
#
loop_
_entity_poly.entity_id
_entity_poly.type
_entity_poly.pdbx_seq_one_letter_code
_entity_poly.pdbx_strand_id
1 'polypeptide(L)' 'MADENGTQGSAGYVLFVWSTSGWTLQQREGDPPAVGETVENGETMLRVSKLGPSPLPGDRRRCAYTQLA' A
#
# COMPACT_ATOMS: atom_id res chain seq x y z
N MET A 1 1.78 25.31 -0.47
CA MET A 1 1.78 25.00 -0.37
C MET A 1 1.90 24.08 -0.34
N ALA A 2 1.96 24.01 -0.48
CA ALA A 2 1.98 23.22 -0.37
C ALA A 2 2.08 22.31 -0.29
N ASP A 3 2.06 22.42 -0.43
CA ASP A 3 2.15 21.69 -0.25
C ASP A 3 2.39 20.93 0.12
N GLU A 4 2.45 21.08 0.04
CA GLU A 4 2.61 20.53 0.34
C GLU A 4 2.83 19.73 0.87
N ASN A 5 3.02 19.98 0.90
CA ASN A 5 3.14 19.37 1.40
C ASN A 5 2.94 18.64 1.92
N GLY A 6 2.64 18.86 1.99
CA GLY A 6 2.26 18.37 2.47
C GLY A 6 2.04 17.54 2.47
N THR A 7 1.83 17.91 2.28
CA THR A 7 1.43 17.18 2.17
C THR A 7 1.91 16.22 2.13
N GLN A 8 2.66 16.27 2.14
CA GLN A 8 3.19 15.28 2.25
C GLN A 8 3.09 14.17 3.23
N GLY A 9 3.34 13.97 4.39
CA GLY A 9 2.97 12.88 5.20
C GLY A 9 1.66 12.26 4.81
N SER A 10 0.86 13.07 4.17
CA SER A 10 -0.43 12.62 3.68
C SER A 10 -0.32 11.92 2.33
N ALA A 11 0.87 11.60 1.89
CA ALA A 11 1.05 10.97 0.59
C ALA A 11 0.49 9.56 0.52
N GLY A 12 0.15 8.96 1.65
CA GLY A 12 -0.43 7.65 1.64
C GLY A 12 0.60 6.54 1.50
N TYR A 13 0.17 5.45 0.91
CA TYR A 13 1.03 4.29 0.78
C TYR A 13 0.69 3.54 -0.48
N VAL A 14 1.56 2.59 -0.83
CA VAL A 14 1.35 1.73 -1.98
C VAL A 14 0.90 0.37 -1.46
N LEU A 15 -0.10 -0.20 -2.11
CA LEU A 15 -0.61 -1.52 -1.76
C LEU A 15 -0.22 -2.48 -2.88
N PHE A 16 0.57 -3.50 -2.54
CA PHE A 16 0.97 -4.53 -3.49
C PHE A 16 -0.03 -5.67 -3.34
N VAL A 17 -0.83 -5.88 -4.38
CA VAL A 17 -1.91 -6.87 -4.36
C VAL A 17 -1.51 -8.04 -5.25
N TRP A 18 -1.40 -9.22 -4.66
CA TRP A 18 -1.09 -10.42 -5.40
C TRP A 18 -2.36 -11.22 -5.61
N SER A 19 -2.50 -11.78 -6.80
CA SER A 19 -3.64 -12.64 -7.11
C SER A 19 -3.16 -13.73 -8.06
N THR A 20 -4.07 -14.67 -8.34
CA THR A 20 -3.74 -15.78 -9.24
C THR A 20 -3.52 -15.31 -10.67
N SER A 21 -4.04 -14.14 -11.02
CA SER A 21 -3.84 -13.59 -12.37
C SER A 21 -2.65 -12.65 -12.45
N GLY A 22 -1.88 -12.52 -11.35
CA GLY A 22 -0.73 -11.65 -11.31
C GLY A 22 -0.79 -10.72 -10.13
N TRP A 23 -0.03 -9.65 -10.19
CA TRP A 23 0.00 -8.69 -9.11
C TRP A 23 -0.22 -7.28 -9.68
N THR A 24 -0.71 -6.39 -8.81
CA THR A 24 -0.94 -5.01 -9.18
C THR A 24 -0.50 -4.13 -8.02
N LEU A 25 -0.29 -2.85 -8.34
CA LEU A 25 0.01 -1.84 -7.35
C LEU A 25 -1.13 -0.84 -7.33
N GLN A 26 -1.57 -0.50 -6.13
CA GLN A 26 -2.61 0.51 -5.93
C GLN A 26 -2.07 1.58 -5.02
N GLN A 27 -2.50 2.80 -5.24
CA GLN A 27 -2.16 3.91 -4.36
C GLN A 27 -3.34 4.15 -3.44
N ARG A 28 -3.06 4.19 -2.16
CA ARG A 28 -4.07 4.38 -1.13
C ARG A 28 -3.69 5.57 -0.27
N GLU A 29 -4.70 6.23 0.27
CA GLU A 29 -4.48 7.35 1.16
C GLU A 29 -4.42 6.87 2.60
N GLY A 30 -3.83 7.71 3.45
CA GLY A 30 -3.76 7.42 4.87
C GLY A 30 -2.50 6.66 5.23
N ASP A 31 -2.47 6.18 6.45
CA ASP A 31 -1.31 5.46 6.96
C ASP A 31 -1.34 4.01 6.49
N PRO A 32 -0.17 3.41 6.22
CA PRO A 32 -0.15 2.02 5.85
C PRO A 32 -0.62 1.13 7.00
N PRO A 33 -1.29 0.03 6.67
CA PRO A 33 -1.70 -0.92 7.71
C PRO A 33 -0.52 -1.64 8.31
N ALA A 34 -0.69 -2.15 9.51
CA ALA A 34 0.37 -2.90 10.17
C ALA A 34 0.43 -4.33 9.61
N VAL A 35 1.61 -4.94 9.76
CA VAL A 35 1.77 -6.34 9.39
C VAL A 35 0.78 -7.19 10.17
N GLY A 36 0.10 -8.07 9.47
CA GLY A 36 -0.91 -8.94 10.07
C GLY A 36 -2.32 -8.41 9.96
N GLU A 37 -2.48 -7.11 9.65
CA GLU A 37 -3.82 -6.55 9.47
C GLU A 37 -4.40 -6.97 8.14
N THR A 38 -5.74 -6.95 8.07
CA THR A 38 -6.43 -7.23 6.82
C THR A 38 -6.93 -5.94 6.21
N VAL A 39 -6.96 -5.94 4.88
CA VAL A 39 -7.37 -4.79 4.10
C VAL A 39 -8.41 -5.27 3.09
N GLU A 40 -9.49 -4.50 2.97
CA GLU A 40 -10.47 -4.79 1.94
C GLU A 40 -9.99 -4.34 0.58
N ASN A 41 -10.23 -5.16 -0.43
CA ASN A 41 -9.94 -4.83 -1.82
C ASN A 41 -11.07 -5.38 -2.66
N GLY A 42 -12.10 -4.54 -2.84
CA GLY A 42 -13.31 -5.01 -3.49
C GLY A 42 -13.97 -6.09 -2.68
N GLU A 43 -14.18 -7.26 -3.28
CA GLU A 43 -14.81 -8.38 -2.59
C GLU A 43 -13.77 -9.29 -1.93
N THR A 44 -12.51 -8.90 -1.97
CA THR A 44 -11.42 -9.73 -1.49
C THR A 44 -10.84 -9.13 -0.22
N MET A 45 -10.46 -9.99 0.70
CA MET A 45 -9.72 -9.56 1.89
C MET A 45 -8.27 -9.95 1.73
N LEU A 46 -7.39 -9.01 2.03
CA LEU A 46 -5.95 -9.20 1.91
C LEU A 46 -5.33 -9.08 3.28
N ARG A 47 -4.26 -9.83 3.50
CA ARG A 47 -3.49 -9.71 4.73
C ARG A 47 -2.13 -9.11 4.41
N VAL A 48 -1.72 -8.14 5.19
CA VAL A 48 -0.41 -7.52 5.04
C VAL A 48 0.64 -8.49 5.56
N SER A 49 1.53 -8.92 4.68
CA SER A 49 2.58 -9.86 5.07
C SER A 49 3.86 -9.14 5.46
N LYS A 50 4.09 -7.96 4.91
CA LYS A 50 5.24 -7.16 5.32
C LYS A 50 5.05 -5.73 4.84
N LEU A 51 5.77 -4.82 5.47
CA LEU A 51 5.89 -3.43 5.03
C LEU A 51 7.32 -3.21 4.57
N GLY A 52 7.47 -2.45 3.51
CA GLY A 52 8.79 -2.18 2.99
C GLY A 52 8.77 -0.95 2.10
N PRO A 53 9.86 -0.71 1.39
CA PRO A 53 9.90 0.41 0.46
C PRO A 53 9.02 0.13 -0.76
N SER A 54 8.57 1.22 -1.38
CA SER A 54 7.83 1.11 -2.63
C SER A 54 8.73 0.51 -3.71
N PRO A 55 8.20 -0.39 -4.55
CA PRO A 55 8.97 -0.90 -5.67
C PRO A 55 9.10 0.09 -6.82
N LEU A 56 8.38 1.22 -6.75
CA LEU A 56 8.41 2.19 -7.83
C LEU A 56 9.65 3.07 -7.71
N PRO A 57 10.34 3.33 -8.83
CA PRO A 57 11.53 4.17 -8.77
C PRO A 57 11.21 5.56 -8.26
N GLY A 58 12.03 6.05 -7.33
CA GLY A 58 11.88 7.38 -6.80
C GLY A 58 10.73 7.57 -5.83
N ASP A 59 9.97 6.53 -5.55
CA ASP A 59 8.84 6.61 -4.65
C ASP A 59 9.29 6.33 -3.23
N ARG A 60 9.04 7.27 -2.34
CA ARG A 60 9.48 7.16 -0.95
C ARG A 60 8.39 6.64 -0.02
N ARG A 61 7.22 6.34 -0.57
CA ARG A 61 6.13 5.84 0.25
C ARG A 61 6.42 4.41 0.70
N ARG A 62 5.76 4.03 1.78
CA ARG A 62 5.82 2.64 2.22
C ARG A 62 4.92 1.80 1.33
N CYS A 63 5.29 0.56 1.20
CA CYS A 63 4.48 -0.39 0.44
C CYS A 63 4.04 -1.51 1.38
N ALA A 64 2.74 -1.76 1.38
CA ALA A 64 2.17 -2.88 2.12
C ALA A 64 2.05 -4.05 1.15
N TYR A 65 2.85 -5.07 1.38
CA TYR A 65 2.84 -6.29 0.57
C TYR A 65 1.80 -7.23 1.16
N THR A 66 0.87 -7.67 0.31
CA THR A 66 -0.27 -8.45 0.78
C THR A 66 -0.38 -9.77 0.06
N GLN A 67 -1.16 -10.63 0.65
CA GLN A 67 -1.58 -11.88 0.04
C GLN A 67 -3.02 -12.12 0.46
N LEU A 68 -3.66 -13.09 -0.16
CA LEU A 68 -5.04 -13.40 0.18
C LEU A 68 -5.13 -13.84 1.63
N ALA A 69 -6.10 -13.27 2.31
CA ALA A 69 -6.32 -13.58 3.72
C ALA A 69 -6.99 -14.93 3.88
#